data_72571eaff6209bb6f384406d606f8854
#
_entry.id   72571eaff6209bb6f384406d606f8854
#
_cell.length_a   1.000
_cell.length_b   1.000
_cell.length_c   1.000
_cell.angle_alpha   90.00
_cell.angle_beta   90.00
_cell.angle_gamma   90.00
#
_symmetry.space_group_name_H-M   'P 1'
#
loop_
_entity.id
_entity.type
_entity.pdbx_description
1 polymer ?
#
loop_
_entity_poly.entity_id
_entity_poly.type
_entity_poly.pdbx_seq_one_letter_code
_entity_poly.pdbx_strand_id
1 'polypeptide(L)'
;MKKLILSLARRVKNLAAQGRTAWKQASRCRRERILVLLISPLTAFWLMQFFFGAMPWEINPGAALANWICLGAIYWLACGLFGHVARFSVLLHLLAGAWGTANYFVSNFRGTPILPWDFSALGTAAAVADSYQFAVTWEMVVGVILLVVLAWSLRHQYGEDRFRVAPGGFRRRMMMVLAGAICLIPVLHPQLLGLFGVKTDVWDQTSVYRSSGAVAEVLR
;
A
#
# COMPACT_ATOMS: atom_id res chain seq x y z
N MET A 1 -53.60 -17.47 25.87
CA MET A 1 -53.11 -16.10 25.65
C MET A 1 -51.72 -15.83 26.25
N LYS A 2 -51.48 -16.03 27.56
CA LYS A 2 -50.16 -15.74 28.19
C LYS A 2 -48.95 -16.42 27.52
N LYS A 3 -49.05 -17.71 27.11
CA LYS A 3 -47.96 -18.44 26.45
C LYS A 3 -47.59 -17.84 25.07
N LEU A 4 -48.57 -17.35 24.31
CA LEU A 4 -48.37 -16.73 23.01
C LEU A 4 -47.65 -15.37 23.14
N ILE A 5 -48.06 -14.55 24.10
CA ILE A 5 -47.44 -13.25 24.38
C ILE A 5 -45.96 -13.43 24.81
N LEU A 6 -45.68 -14.41 25.67
CA LEU A 6 -44.33 -14.73 26.11
C LEU A 6 -43.44 -15.24 24.95
N SER A 7 -43.98 -16.03 24.04
CA SER A 7 -43.24 -16.51 22.85
C SER A 7 -42.95 -15.37 21.88
N LEU A 8 -43.87 -14.46 21.64
CA LEU A 8 -43.70 -13.27 20.84
C LEU A 8 -42.63 -12.31 21.45
N ALA A 9 -42.75 -12.08 22.77
CA ALA A 9 -41.76 -11.24 23.48
C ALA A 9 -40.32 -11.80 23.39
N ARG A 10 -40.15 -13.13 23.51
CA ARG A 10 -38.86 -13.79 23.31
C ARG A 10 -38.34 -13.64 21.87
N ARG A 11 -39.21 -13.80 20.86
CA ARG A 11 -38.84 -13.62 19.45
C ARG A 11 -38.38 -12.19 19.17
N VAL A 12 -39.12 -11.19 19.66
CA VAL A 12 -38.76 -9.77 19.50
C VAL A 12 -37.43 -9.47 20.19
N LYS A 13 -37.20 -9.98 21.41
CA LYS A 13 -35.93 -9.81 22.15
C LYS A 13 -34.75 -10.45 21.41
N ASN A 14 -34.95 -11.64 20.81
CA ASN A 14 -33.95 -12.34 20.04
C ASN A 14 -33.60 -11.58 18.74
N LEU A 15 -34.62 -11.09 18.02
CA LEU A 15 -34.42 -10.27 16.81
C LEU A 15 -33.70 -8.98 17.12
N ALA A 16 -34.03 -8.30 18.22
CA ALA A 16 -33.31 -7.09 18.66
C ALA A 16 -31.88 -7.38 19.10
N ALA A 17 -31.60 -8.53 19.71
CA ALA A 17 -30.23 -8.95 20.05
C ALA A 17 -29.44 -9.27 18.79
N GLN A 18 -30.00 -10.00 17.84
CA GLN A 18 -29.38 -10.29 16.53
C GLN A 18 -29.09 -9.02 15.73
N GLY A 19 -30.03 -8.07 15.72
CA GLY A 19 -29.83 -6.76 15.08
C GLY A 19 -28.67 -5.97 15.70
N ARG A 20 -28.54 -5.97 17.03
CA ARG A 20 -27.43 -5.32 17.74
C ARG A 20 -26.07 -5.97 17.45
N THR A 21 -26.01 -7.29 17.42
CA THR A 21 -24.76 -8.01 17.08
C THR A 21 -24.36 -7.77 15.63
N ALA A 22 -25.31 -7.85 14.70
CA ALA A 22 -25.08 -7.54 13.28
C ALA A 22 -24.58 -6.10 13.07
N TRP A 23 -25.17 -5.11 13.77
CA TRP A 23 -24.73 -3.72 13.74
C TRP A 23 -23.31 -3.55 14.26
N LYS A 24 -22.96 -4.13 15.39
CA LYS A 24 -21.61 -4.09 15.95
C LYS A 24 -20.59 -4.73 15.01
N GLN A 25 -20.94 -5.85 14.41
CA GLN A 25 -20.07 -6.53 13.45
C GLN A 25 -19.88 -5.72 12.16
N ALA A 26 -20.93 -5.12 11.61
CA ALA A 26 -20.84 -4.26 10.43
C ALA A 26 -20.00 -2.99 10.69
N SER A 27 -20.13 -2.39 11.89
CA SER A 27 -19.34 -1.23 12.27
C SER A 27 -17.86 -1.58 12.46
N ARG A 28 -17.55 -2.76 13.01
CA ARG A 28 -16.19 -3.29 13.14
C ARG A 28 -15.55 -3.52 11.77
N CYS A 29 -16.22 -4.24 10.87
CA CYS A 29 -15.73 -4.49 9.51
C CYS A 29 -15.48 -3.19 8.74
N ARG A 30 -16.32 -2.16 8.93
CA ARG A 30 -16.10 -0.85 8.30
C ARG A 30 -14.84 -0.18 8.83
N ARG A 31 -14.60 -0.21 10.14
CA ARG A 31 -13.41 0.37 10.78
C ARG A 31 -12.14 -0.33 10.30
N GLU A 32 -12.12 -1.65 10.31
CA GLU A 32 -11.00 -2.45 9.85
C GLU A 32 -10.67 -2.17 8.38
N ARG A 33 -11.68 -2.03 7.52
CA ARG A 33 -11.48 -1.67 6.11
C ARG A 33 -10.85 -0.29 5.92
N ILE A 34 -11.30 0.70 6.70
CA ILE A 34 -10.72 2.04 6.66
C ILE A 34 -9.26 2.00 7.13
N LEU A 35 -8.95 1.24 8.18
CA LEU A 35 -7.58 1.07 8.65
C LEU A 35 -6.70 0.44 7.57
N VAL A 36 -7.15 -0.63 6.91
CA VAL A 36 -6.40 -1.24 5.81
C VAL A 36 -6.19 -0.26 4.65
N LEU A 37 -7.22 0.53 4.30
CA LEU A 37 -7.10 1.54 3.24
C LEU A 37 -6.06 2.62 3.56
N LEU A 38 -5.92 3.02 4.81
CA LEU A 38 -4.99 4.08 5.22
C LEU A 38 -3.58 3.54 5.50
N ILE A 39 -3.50 2.37 6.13
CA ILE A 39 -2.21 1.81 6.58
C ILE A 39 -1.47 1.10 5.45
N SER A 40 -2.17 0.43 4.52
CA SER A 40 -1.52 -0.34 3.45
C SER A 40 -0.53 0.45 2.60
N PRO A 41 -0.80 1.68 2.15
CA PRO A 41 0.20 2.44 1.39
C PRO A 41 1.44 2.77 2.22
N LEU A 42 1.26 3.05 3.51
CA LEU A 42 2.37 3.35 4.42
C LEU A 42 3.24 2.12 4.67
N THR A 43 2.62 0.99 4.96
CA THR A 43 3.36 -0.28 5.20
C THR A 43 4.01 -0.81 3.93
N ALA A 44 3.39 -0.61 2.76
CA ALA A 44 4.00 -0.94 1.48
C ALA A 44 5.23 -0.06 1.19
N PHE A 45 5.15 1.24 1.48
CA PHE A 45 6.28 2.15 1.38
C PHE A 45 7.44 1.72 2.29
N TRP A 46 7.16 1.44 3.57
CA TRP A 46 8.19 0.97 4.50
C TRP A 46 8.79 -0.37 4.09
N LEU A 47 7.99 -1.29 3.58
CA LEU A 47 8.47 -2.56 3.06
C LEU A 47 9.39 -2.35 1.85
N MET A 48 9.02 -1.46 0.93
CA MET A 48 9.86 -1.11 -0.22
C MET A 48 11.23 -0.56 0.19
N GLN A 49 11.25 0.33 1.18
CA GLN A 49 12.50 0.90 1.70
C GLN A 49 13.32 -0.16 2.47
N PHE A 50 12.65 -1.03 3.20
CA PHE A 50 13.30 -2.13 3.91
C PHE A 50 14.00 -3.11 2.95
N PHE A 51 13.37 -3.47 1.84
CA PHE A 51 13.99 -4.27 0.78
C PHE A 51 15.18 -3.58 0.11
N PHE A 52 15.15 -2.25 0.05
CA PHE A 52 16.30 -1.45 -0.42
C PHE A 52 17.44 -1.38 0.60
N GLY A 53 17.21 -1.74 1.85
CA GLY A 53 18.16 -1.62 2.95
C GLY A 53 18.16 -0.25 3.63
N ALA A 54 17.13 0.58 3.40
CA ALA A 54 16.95 1.84 4.10
C ALA A 54 16.07 1.65 5.34
N MET A 55 16.50 2.25 6.46
CA MET A 55 15.78 2.15 7.72
C MET A 55 14.76 3.30 7.91
N PRO A 56 13.66 3.07 8.67
CA PRO A 56 12.61 4.07 8.85
C PRO A 56 13.09 5.44 9.32
N TRP A 57 14.12 5.50 10.15
CA TRP A 57 14.66 6.72 10.72
C TRP A 57 15.56 7.51 9.78
N GLU A 58 15.98 6.95 8.65
CA GLU A 58 16.78 7.62 7.62
C GLU A 58 15.94 8.55 6.75
N ILE A 59 14.61 8.34 6.74
CA ILE A 59 13.70 9.01 5.83
C ILE A 59 13.10 10.26 6.48
N ASN A 60 13.12 11.36 5.74
CA ASN A 60 12.44 12.58 6.14
C ASN A 60 10.93 12.32 6.29
N PRO A 61 10.29 12.69 7.42
CA PRO A 61 8.87 12.50 7.65
C PRO A 61 7.97 13.11 6.56
N GLY A 62 8.33 14.26 6.03
CA GLY A 62 7.61 14.90 4.93
C GLY A 62 7.68 14.07 3.65
N ALA A 63 8.87 13.55 3.32
CA ALA A 63 9.05 12.66 2.19
C ALA A 63 8.28 11.32 2.37
N ALA A 64 8.26 10.77 3.58
CA ALA A 64 7.45 9.60 3.90
C ALA A 64 5.96 9.86 3.66
N LEU A 65 5.46 11.04 4.05
CA LEU A 65 4.09 11.46 3.80
C LEU A 65 3.80 11.60 2.29
N ALA A 66 4.71 12.20 1.52
CA ALA A 66 4.58 12.32 0.06
C ALA A 66 4.50 10.93 -0.60
N ASN A 67 5.39 10.00 -0.24
CA ASN A 67 5.37 8.63 -0.75
C ASN A 67 4.09 7.88 -0.36
N TRP A 68 3.60 8.07 0.88
CA TRP A 68 2.33 7.50 1.33
C TRP A 68 1.15 8.01 0.49
N ILE A 69 1.11 9.32 0.20
CA ILE A 69 0.07 9.92 -0.64
C ILE A 69 0.14 9.36 -2.07
N CYS A 70 1.32 9.25 -2.66
CA CYS A 70 1.52 8.74 -4.01
C CYS A 70 1.11 7.27 -4.16
N LEU A 71 1.63 6.40 -3.28
CA LEU A 71 1.24 4.99 -3.27
C LEU A 71 -0.24 4.81 -2.91
N GLY A 72 -0.73 5.64 -1.98
CA GLY A 72 -2.13 5.71 -1.60
C GLY A 72 -3.03 6.07 -2.77
N ALA A 73 -2.64 7.04 -3.58
CA ALA A 73 -3.40 7.46 -4.76
C ALA A 73 -3.64 6.29 -5.72
N ILE A 74 -2.59 5.57 -6.09
CA ILE A 74 -2.67 4.40 -6.97
C ILE A 74 -3.52 3.30 -6.33
N TYR A 75 -3.29 3.01 -5.05
CA TYR A 75 -4.01 1.99 -4.31
C TYR A 75 -5.50 2.30 -4.16
N TRP A 76 -5.86 3.54 -3.80
CA TRP A 76 -7.25 3.97 -3.64
C TRP A 76 -8.00 4.01 -4.97
N LEU A 77 -7.34 4.42 -6.06
CA LEU A 77 -7.89 4.30 -7.42
C LEU A 77 -8.22 2.84 -7.75
N ALA A 78 -7.26 1.92 -7.57
CA ALA A 78 -7.47 0.51 -7.84
C ALA A 78 -8.60 -0.08 -6.97
N CYS A 79 -8.61 0.23 -5.67
CA CYS A 79 -9.68 -0.20 -4.76
C CYS A 79 -11.05 0.38 -5.13
N GLY A 80 -11.10 1.62 -5.60
CA GLY A 80 -12.33 2.29 -6.04
C GLY A 80 -12.88 1.66 -7.32
N LEU A 81 -12.02 1.40 -8.29
CA LEU A 81 -12.41 0.83 -9.58
C LEU A 81 -12.86 -0.64 -9.43
N PHE A 82 -12.07 -1.46 -8.77
CA PHE A 82 -12.29 -2.91 -8.72
C PHE A 82 -13.00 -3.39 -7.45
N GLY A 83 -13.01 -2.62 -6.38
CA GLY A 83 -13.74 -2.92 -5.16
C GLY A 83 -13.10 -3.97 -4.23
N HIS A 84 -11.86 -4.40 -4.44
CA HIS A 84 -11.17 -5.45 -3.70
C HIS A 84 -10.01 -4.92 -2.84
N VAL A 85 -10.30 -4.38 -1.65
CA VAL A 85 -9.31 -3.74 -0.78
C VAL A 85 -8.19 -4.70 -0.35
N ALA A 86 -8.51 -5.92 0.10
CA ALA A 86 -7.50 -6.87 0.58
C ALA A 86 -6.58 -7.37 -0.53
N ARG A 87 -7.14 -7.71 -1.70
CA ARG A 87 -6.34 -8.17 -2.85
C ARG A 87 -5.38 -7.10 -3.33
N PHE A 88 -5.85 -5.86 -3.46
CA PHE A 88 -5.01 -4.74 -3.87
C PHE A 88 -4.00 -4.34 -2.79
N SER A 89 -4.30 -4.56 -1.50
CA SER A 89 -3.29 -4.41 -0.45
C SER A 89 -2.14 -5.39 -0.63
N VAL A 90 -2.43 -6.68 -0.82
CA VAL A 90 -1.38 -7.70 -1.08
C VAL A 90 -0.59 -7.37 -2.35
N LEU A 91 -1.29 -7.02 -3.44
CA LEU A 91 -0.64 -6.67 -4.71
C LEU A 91 0.28 -5.44 -4.55
N LEU A 92 -0.17 -4.41 -3.84
CA LEU A 92 0.64 -3.22 -3.57
C LEU A 92 1.93 -3.58 -2.83
N HIS A 93 1.86 -4.42 -1.80
CA HIS A 93 3.04 -4.84 -1.06
C HIS A 93 3.98 -5.73 -1.88
N LEU A 94 3.44 -6.60 -2.73
CA LEU A 94 4.25 -7.41 -3.65
C LEU A 94 5.00 -6.52 -4.64
N LEU A 95 4.33 -5.55 -5.24
CA LEU A 95 4.94 -4.60 -6.17
C LEU A 95 5.98 -3.71 -5.47
N ALA A 96 5.67 -3.24 -4.26
CA ALA A 96 6.59 -2.45 -3.45
C ALA A 96 7.84 -3.24 -3.07
N GLY A 97 7.69 -4.50 -2.65
CA GLY A 97 8.82 -5.38 -2.36
C GLY A 97 9.68 -5.67 -3.59
N ALA A 98 9.04 -5.98 -4.73
CA ALA A 98 9.75 -6.20 -5.98
C ALA A 98 10.52 -4.96 -6.43
N TRP A 99 9.92 -3.76 -6.31
CA TRP A 99 10.57 -2.50 -6.64
C TRP A 99 11.76 -2.21 -5.70
N GLY A 100 11.59 -2.39 -4.39
CA GLY A 100 12.67 -2.20 -3.41
C GLY A 100 13.85 -3.14 -3.68
N THR A 101 13.56 -4.42 -3.95
CA THR A 101 14.59 -5.43 -4.31
C THR A 101 15.31 -5.06 -5.60
N ALA A 102 14.58 -4.69 -6.65
CA ALA A 102 15.18 -4.28 -7.93
C ALA A 102 16.11 -3.06 -7.74
N ASN A 103 15.65 -2.06 -6.99
CA ASN A 103 16.46 -0.88 -6.69
C ASN A 103 17.71 -1.22 -5.87
N TYR A 104 17.62 -2.13 -4.90
CA TYR A 104 18.78 -2.59 -4.15
C TYR A 104 19.87 -3.16 -5.07
N PHE A 105 19.51 -4.10 -5.95
CA PHE A 105 20.47 -4.71 -6.86
C PHE A 105 21.05 -3.71 -7.86
N VAL A 106 20.19 -2.86 -8.45
CA VAL A 106 20.65 -1.85 -9.42
C VAL A 106 21.57 -0.84 -8.75
N SER A 107 21.24 -0.36 -7.54
CA SER A 107 22.09 0.56 -6.79
C SER A 107 23.43 -0.06 -6.41
N ASN A 108 23.46 -1.31 -6.02
CA ASN A 108 24.71 -2.01 -5.70
C ASN A 108 25.62 -2.20 -6.93
N PHE A 109 25.00 -2.36 -8.11
CA PHE A 109 25.76 -2.57 -9.33
C PHE A 109 26.32 -1.25 -9.91
N ARG A 110 25.50 -0.21 -10.02
CA ARG A 110 25.90 1.04 -10.71
C ARG A 110 26.03 2.26 -9.80
N GLY A 111 25.75 2.11 -8.49
CA GLY A 111 25.80 3.21 -7.52
C GLY A 111 24.60 4.16 -7.54
N THR A 112 23.60 3.90 -8.38
CA THR A 112 22.40 4.74 -8.49
C THR A 112 21.13 3.90 -8.55
N PRO A 113 19.99 4.36 -7.97
CA PRO A 113 18.71 3.64 -8.05
C PRO A 113 18.15 3.64 -9.48
N ILE A 114 17.06 2.89 -9.69
CA ILE A 114 16.36 2.84 -10.99
C ILE A 114 15.69 4.18 -11.24
N LEU A 115 15.98 4.76 -12.38
CA LEU A 115 15.45 6.04 -12.85
C LEU A 115 14.41 5.82 -13.98
N PRO A 116 13.49 6.77 -14.22
CA PRO A 116 12.43 6.57 -15.23
C PRO A 116 12.96 6.23 -16.63
N TRP A 117 14.08 6.79 -17.04
CA TRP A 117 14.69 6.51 -18.35
C TRP A 117 15.34 5.13 -18.45
N ASP A 118 15.60 4.44 -17.32
CA ASP A 118 16.16 3.08 -17.35
C ASP A 118 15.20 2.08 -17.99
N PHE A 119 13.88 2.38 -17.97
CA PHE A 119 12.90 1.54 -18.65
C PHE A 119 13.14 1.43 -20.15
N SER A 120 13.77 2.42 -20.78
CA SER A 120 14.17 2.35 -22.20
C SER A 120 15.34 1.41 -22.43
N ALA A 121 16.15 1.14 -21.39
CA ALA A 121 17.34 0.29 -21.45
C ALA A 121 17.13 -1.12 -20.88
N LEU A 122 15.89 -1.54 -20.62
CA LEU A 122 15.58 -2.86 -20.02
C LEU A 122 16.16 -4.02 -20.85
N GLY A 123 16.12 -3.92 -22.20
CA GLY A 123 16.70 -4.94 -23.08
C GLY A 123 18.22 -5.09 -22.88
N THR A 124 18.93 -3.98 -22.73
CA THR A 124 20.38 -3.98 -22.45
C THR A 124 20.65 -4.54 -21.06
N ALA A 125 19.86 -4.14 -20.06
CA ALA A 125 19.99 -4.65 -18.69
C ALA A 125 19.77 -6.17 -18.62
N ALA A 126 18.80 -6.70 -19.37
CA ALA A 126 18.55 -8.14 -19.45
C ALA A 126 19.74 -8.88 -20.10
N ALA A 127 20.37 -8.30 -21.12
CA ALA A 127 21.51 -8.92 -21.81
C ALA A 127 22.76 -9.05 -20.94
N VAL A 128 22.90 -8.21 -19.91
CA VAL A 128 24.05 -8.25 -18.97
C VAL A 128 23.70 -8.86 -17.62
N ALA A 129 22.47 -9.34 -17.45
CA ALA A 129 21.99 -9.86 -16.16
C ALA A 129 22.83 -11.03 -15.62
N ASP A 130 23.38 -11.86 -16.51
CA ASP A 130 24.22 -13.00 -16.14
C ASP A 130 25.54 -12.59 -15.46
N SER A 131 25.98 -11.33 -15.64
CA SER A 131 27.20 -10.81 -15.01
C SER A 131 26.97 -10.30 -13.59
N TYR A 132 25.71 -10.25 -13.12
CA TYR A 132 25.37 -9.76 -11.80
C TYR A 132 25.47 -10.84 -10.73
N GLN A 133 26.06 -10.52 -9.62
CA GLN A 133 26.04 -11.37 -8.42
C GLN A 133 24.83 -10.99 -7.55
N PHE A 134 23.78 -11.77 -7.60
CA PHE A 134 22.59 -11.56 -6.77
C PHE A 134 22.83 -12.17 -5.37
N ALA A 135 23.22 -11.35 -4.40
CA ALA A 135 23.32 -11.76 -3.01
C ALA A 135 21.98 -11.48 -2.28
N VAL A 136 21.37 -12.52 -1.74
CA VAL A 136 20.17 -12.37 -0.91
C VAL A 136 20.57 -11.79 0.44
N THR A 137 19.96 -10.66 0.81
CA THR A 137 20.19 -10.03 2.11
C THR A 137 19.19 -10.50 3.16
N TRP A 138 19.51 -10.29 4.44
CA TRP A 138 18.61 -10.65 5.54
C TRP A 138 17.30 -9.84 5.49
N GLU A 139 17.36 -8.58 5.02
CA GLU A 139 16.19 -7.71 4.81
C GLU A 139 15.22 -8.32 3.80
N MET A 140 15.73 -8.93 2.73
CA MET A 140 14.90 -9.61 1.74
C MET A 140 14.21 -10.83 2.35
N VAL A 141 14.90 -11.63 3.12
CA VAL A 141 14.33 -12.81 3.78
C VAL A 141 13.23 -12.40 4.76
N VAL A 142 13.50 -11.42 5.62
CA VAL A 142 12.52 -10.92 6.59
C VAL A 142 11.35 -10.25 5.87
N GLY A 143 11.61 -9.46 4.82
CA GLY A 143 10.58 -8.82 4.01
C GLY A 143 9.63 -9.83 3.35
N VAL A 144 10.14 -10.95 2.82
CA VAL A 144 9.32 -12.03 2.26
C VAL A 144 8.47 -12.68 3.35
N ILE A 145 9.03 -12.93 4.54
CA ILE A 145 8.27 -13.48 5.68
C ILE A 145 7.13 -12.53 6.04
N LEU A 146 7.40 -11.22 6.13
CA LEU A 146 6.37 -10.20 6.42
C LEU A 146 5.28 -10.17 5.35
N LEU A 147 5.64 -10.30 4.07
CA LEU A 147 4.68 -10.40 2.96
C LEU A 147 3.77 -11.62 3.09
N VAL A 148 4.35 -12.79 3.41
CA VAL A 148 3.59 -14.03 3.59
C VAL A 148 2.63 -13.90 4.78
N VAL A 149 3.11 -13.37 5.91
CA VAL A 149 2.29 -13.14 7.11
C VAL A 149 1.15 -12.14 6.82
N LEU A 150 1.43 -11.06 6.09
CA LEU A 150 0.40 -10.08 5.68
C LEU A 150 -0.65 -10.74 4.78
N ALA A 151 -0.22 -11.45 3.74
CA ALA A 151 -1.14 -12.11 2.81
C ALA A 151 -2.00 -13.17 3.51
N TRP A 152 -1.38 -13.97 4.40
CA TRP A 152 -2.09 -14.95 5.21
C TRP A 152 -3.08 -14.30 6.16
N SER A 153 -2.68 -13.23 6.88
CA SER A 153 -3.54 -12.50 7.81
C SER A 153 -4.75 -11.88 7.11
N LEU A 154 -4.53 -11.23 5.96
CA LEU A 154 -5.61 -10.63 5.18
C LEU A 154 -6.55 -11.70 4.61
N ARG A 155 -6.04 -12.86 4.21
CA ARG A 155 -6.87 -13.96 3.69
C ARG A 155 -7.63 -14.67 4.80
N HIS A 156 -6.98 -14.95 5.94
CA HIS A 156 -7.56 -15.76 7.02
C HIS A 156 -8.55 -14.96 7.87
N GLN A 157 -8.20 -13.72 8.26
CA GLN A 157 -9.06 -12.91 9.13
C GLN A 157 -10.27 -12.34 8.40
N TYR A 158 -10.17 -12.13 7.10
CA TYR A 158 -11.10 -11.24 6.41
C TYR A 158 -11.82 -11.87 5.22
N GLY A 159 -11.71 -13.13 4.91
CA GLY A 159 -12.42 -13.80 3.82
C GLY A 159 -12.77 -12.88 2.63
N GLU A 160 -12.78 -13.33 1.43
CA GLU A 160 -12.86 -12.47 0.22
C GLU A 160 -14.03 -11.46 0.23
N ASP A 161 -15.15 -11.76 0.86
CA ASP A 161 -16.36 -10.93 0.83
C ASP A 161 -16.39 -9.79 1.85
N ARG A 162 -15.64 -9.88 2.96
CA ARG A 162 -15.65 -8.83 3.99
C ARG A 162 -15.00 -7.52 3.54
N PHE A 163 -14.01 -7.59 2.65
CA PHE A 163 -13.27 -6.44 2.12
C PHE A 163 -13.71 -6.00 0.74
N ARG A 164 -14.77 -6.59 0.18
CA ARG A 164 -15.41 -6.03 -0.99
C ARG A 164 -16.10 -4.71 -0.62
N VAL A 165 -15.87 -3.69 -1.42
CA VAL A 165 -16.72 -2.50 -1.39
C VAL A 165 -18.09 -2.93 -1.88
N ALA A 166 -19.10 -2.85 -1.01
CA ALA A 166 -20.45 -3.35 -1.30
C ALA A 166 -20.94 -2.87 -2.68
N PRO A 167 -21.64 -3.74 -3.46
CA PRO A 167 -22.09 -3.40 -4.82
C PRO A 167 -22.99 -2.15 -4.89
N GLY A 168 -23.73 -1.81 -3.82
CA GLY A 168 -24.52 -0.56 -3.73
C GLY A 168 -23.71 0.68 -3.36
N GLY A 169 -22.38 0.59 -3.27
CA GLY A 169 -21.50 1.66 -2.81
C GLY A 169 -20.93 2.55 -3.92
N PHE A 170 -21.65 2.80 -5.04
CA PHE A 170 -21.18 3.66 -6.12
C PHE A 170 -20.60 4.99 -5.61
N ARG A 171 -21.30 5.66 -4.69
CA ARG A 171 -20.82 6.89 -4.07
C ARG A 171 -19.48 6.71 -3.35
N ARG A 172 -19.29 5.57 -2.64
CA ARG A 172 -18.01 5.29 -1.95
C ARG A 172 -16.89 4.98 -2.92
N ARG A 173 -17.16 4.22 -3.97
CA ARG A 173 -16.19 3.95 -5.03
C ARG A 173 -15.78 5.25 -5.72
N MET A 174 -16.74 6.10 -6.06
CA MET A 174 -16.48 7.40 -6.67
C MET A 174 -15.64 8.28 -5.74
N MET A 175 -15.94 8.33 -4.42
CA MET A 175 -15.11 9.07 -3.46
C MET A 175 -13.68 8.53 -3.40
N MET A 176 -13.47 7.23 -3.47
CA MET A 176 -12.11 6.64 -3.48
C MET A 176 -11.36 6.98 -4.77
N VAL A 177 -12.04 6.92 -5.91
CA VAL A 177 -11.48 7.31 -7.21
C VAL A 177 -11.13 8.80 -7.22
N LEU A 178 -12.03 9.66 -6.74
CA LEU A 178 -11.77 11.10 -6.63
C LEU A 178 -10.63 11.40 -5.65
N ALA A 179 -10.61 10.75 -4.48
CA ALA A 179 -9.51 10.91 -3.53
C ALA A 179 -8.16 10.50 -4.15
N GLY A 180 -8.11 9.35 -4.83
CA GLY A 180 -6.92 8.90 -5.53
C GLY A 180 -6.50 9.88 -6.64
N ALA A 181 -7.44 10.35 -7.45
CA ALA A 181 -7.17 11.31 -8.52
C ALA A 181 -6.64 12.65 -7.98
N ILE A 182 -7.26 13.19 -6.90
CA ILE A 182 -6.79 14.42 -6.25
C ILE A 182 -5.39 14.24 -5.67
N CYS A 183 -5.11 13.09 -5.06
CA CYS A 183 -3.79 12.79 -4.51
C CYS A 183 -2.71 12.59 -5.58
N LEU A 184 -3.07 12.34 -6.84
CA LEU A 184 -2.12 12.30 -7.96
C LEU A 184 -1.68 13.70 -8.42
N ILE A 185 -2.45 14.75 -8.13
CA ILE A 185 -2.11 16.12 -8.57
C ILE A 185 -0.73 16.56 -8.04
N PRO A 186 -0.38 16.40 -6.74
CA PRO A 186 0.95 16.73 -6.23
C PRO A 186 2.06 15.91 -6.87
N VAL A 187 1.75 14.67 -7.27
CA VAL A 187 2.69 13.76 -7.94
C VAL A 187 3.05 14.29 -9.33
N LEU A 188 2.08 14.87 -10.03
CA LEU A 188 2.28 15.45 -11.37
C LEU A 188 2.97 16.83 -11.34
N HIS A 189 3.11 17.44 -10.16
CA HIS A 189 3.75 18.72 -9.97
C HIS A 189 4.97 18.62 -9.05
N PRO A 190 6.18 18.40 -9.60
CA PRO A 190 7.41 18.24 -8.82
C PRO A 190 7.69 19.37 -7.83
N GLN A 191 7.26 20.59 -8.15
CA GLN A 191 7.41 21.76 -7.28
C GLN A 191 6.67 21.61 -5.94
N LEU A 192 5.54 20.88 -5.92
CA LEU A 192 4.80 20.61 -4.69
C LEU A 192 5.52 19.59 -3.80
N LEU A 193 6.35 18.73 -4.35
CA LEU A 193 7.13 17.77 -3.58
C LEU A 193 8.20 18.46 -2.73
N GLY A 194 8.72 19.61 -3.18
CA GLY A 194 9.65 20.44 -2.40
C GLY A 194 9.05 20.92 -1.07
N LEU A 195 7.71 21.12 -1.01
CA LEU A 195 7.00 21.49 0.22
C LEU A 195 7.05 20.38 1.28
N PHE A 196 7.22 19.14 0.87
CA PHE A 196 7.38 17.97 1.75
C PHE A 196 8.84 17.73 2.15
N GLY A 197 9.76 18.63 1.82
CA GLY A 197 11.19 18.48 2.12
C GLY A 197 11.87 17.38 1.32
N VAL A 198 11.31 17.01 0.18
CA VAL A 198 11.94 16.10 -0.76
C VAL A 198 13.13 16.80 -1.36
N LYS A 199 14.35 16.28 -1.09
CA LYS A 199 15.58 16.82 -1.65
C LYS A 199 15.63 16.48 -3.13
N THR A 200 15.89 17.50 -3.95
CA THR A 200 16.04 17.36 -5.40
C THR A 200 17.50 17.54 -5.85
N ASP A 201 18.45 17.58 -4.92
CA ASP A 201 19.86 17.70 -5.20
C ASP A 201 20.44 16.43 -5.82
N VAL A 202 21.23 16.63 -6.86
CA VAL A 202 21.41 15.73 -8.00
C VAL A 202 22.61 14.79 -7.88
N TRP A 203 23.57 15.12 -7.03
CA TRP A 203 24.88 14.48 -7.10
C TRP A 203 24.96 13.11 -6.45
N ASP A 204 24.20 12.88 -5.36
CA ASP A 204 24.13 11.57 -4.69
C ASP A 204 22.70 11.03 -4.70
N GLN A 205 22.34 10.39 -5.79
CA GLN A 205 21.00 9.81 -6.00
C GLN A 205 20.67 8.73 -4.96
N THR A 206 21.68 8.00 -4.48
CA THR A 206 21.45 6.94 -3.47
C THR A 206 21.08 7.55 -2.12
N SER A 207 21.74 8.65 -1.71
CA SER A 207 21.39 9.34 -0.46
C SER A 207 20.04 10.03 -0.56
N VAL A 208 19.69 10.57 -1.74
CA VAL A 208 18.36 11.13 -2.00
C VAL A 208 17.29 10.04 -1.92
N TYR A 209 17.50 8.88 -2.52
CA TYR A 209 16.58 7.75 -2.43
C TYR A 209 16.38 7.28 -0.97
N ARG A 210 17.46 7.15 -0.20
CA ARG A 210 17.38 6.78 1.22
C ARG A 210 16.61 7.80 2.06
N SER A 211 16.84 9.10 1.83
CA SER A 211 16.22 10.18 2.63
C SER A 211 14.82 10.60 2.14
N SER A 212 14.53 10.45 0.87
CA SER A 212 13.32 10.98 0.22
C SER A 212 12.36 9.88 -0.30
N GLY A 213 12.85 8.65 -0.45
CA GLY A 213 12.06 7.52 -0.93
C GLY A 213 11.93 7.45 -2.45
N ALA A 214 11.51 6.27 -2.93
CA ALA A 214 11.48 5.91 -4.34
C ALA A 214 10.57 6.77 -5.20
N VAL A 215 9.40 7.13 -4.67
CA VAL A 215 8.38 7.84 -5.47
C VAL A 215 8.82 9.28 -5.75
N ALA A 216 9.54 9.90 -4.82
CA ALA A 216 10.04 11.25 -4.99
C ALA A 216 11.07 11.38 -6.13
N GLU A 217 11.79 10.31 -6.42
CA GLU A 217 12.83 10.29 -7.46
C GLU A 217 12.27 9.94 -8.84
N VAL A 218 11.22 9.11 -8.89
CA VAL A 218 10.52 8.76 -10.15
C VAL A 218 9.83 9.97 -10.80
N LEU A 219 9.55 11.01 -10.03
CA LEU A 219 8.80 12.20 -10.46
C LEU A 219 9.72 13.38 -10.85
N ARG A 220 10.99 13.16 -10.89
CA ARG A 220 12.02 14.11 -11.29
C ARG A 220 12.34 13.99 -12.78
#